data_a46c9b396325d08897b3cfcdfe9ffe2e
#
_entry.id   a46c9b396325d08897b3cfcdfe9ffe2e
#
_cell.length_a   1.000
_cell.length_b   1.000
_cell.length_c   1.000
_cell.angle_alpha   90.00
_cell.angle_beta   90.00
_cell.angle_gamma   90.00
#
_symmetry.space_group_name_H-M   'P 1'
#
loop_
_entity.id
_entity.type
_entity.pdbx_description
1 polymer ?
#
loop_
_entity_poly.entity_id
_entity_poly.type
_entity_poly.pdbx_seq_one_letter_code
_entity_poly.pdbx_strand_id
1 'polypeptide(L)'
;MANEFIEKRNALLAKTVVANLEKRHFEAYYCPTTAEALQKALELIPEGSSVGWGGSVTIREMGLTKAIHEKNYTVIDRDLAKSPEETAELQRKCLTTDYFI
;
A
#
# COMPACT_ATOMS: atom_id res chain seq x y z
N MET A 1 -11.55 -1.75 -27.90
CA MET A 1 -12.80 -2.46 -27.64
C MET A 1 -12.68 -3.59 -26.63
N ALA A 2 -11.77 -4.54 -26.81
CA ALA A 2 -11.58 -5.63 -25.84
C ALA A 2 -11.22 -5.11 -24.42
N ASN A 3 -10.42 -4.03 -24.33
CA ASN A 3 -10.03 -3.43 -23.07
C ASN A 3 -11.20 -2.80 -22.31
N GLU A 4 -12.18 -2.24 -23.01
CA GLU A 4 -13.36 -1.64 -22.38
C GLU A 4 -14.23 -2.69 -21.69
N PHE A 5 -14.38 -3.88 -22.28
CA PHE A 5 -15.13 -4.97 -21.66
C PHE A 5 -14.42 -5.51 -20.43
N ILE A 6 -13.10 -5.64 -20.50
CA ILE A 6 -12.28 -6.09 -19.37
C ILE A 6 -12.36 -5.08 -18.24
N GLU A 7 -12.24 -3.80 -18.53
CA GLU A 7 -12.34 -2.73 -17.53
C GLU A 7 -13.71 -2.71 -16.86
N LYS A 8 -14.79 -2.83 -17.62
CA LYS A 8 -16.16 -2.90 -17.07
C LYS A 8 -16.35 -4.12 -16.19
N ARG A 9 -15.85 -5.26 -16.63
CA ARG A 9 -15.92 -6.49 -15.84
C ARG A 9 -15.16 -6.34 -14.53
N ASN A 10 -13.94 -5.80 -14.59
CA ASN A 10 -13.11 -5.59 -13.41
C ASN A 10 -13.77 -4.61 -12.43
N ALA A 11 -14.39 -3.54 -12.93
CA ALA A 11 -15.11 -2.59 -12.10
C ALA A 11 -16.30 -3.24 -11.39
N LEU A 12 -17.06 -4.10 -12.08
CA LEU A 12 -18.18 -4.83 -11.49
C LEU A 12 -17.72 -5.84 -10.44
N LEU A 13 -16.64 -6.58 -10.72
CA LEU A 13 -16.06 -7.52 -9.76
C LEU A 13 -15.51 -6.79 -8.53
N ALA A 14 -14.83 -5.68 -8.75
CA ALA A 14 -14.29 -4.85 -7.66
C ALA A 14 -15.40 -4.30 -6.78
N LYS A 15 -16.51 -3.86 -7.36
CA LYS A 15 -17.66 -3.36 -6.60
C LYS A 15 -18.20 -4.44 -5.63
N THR A 16 -18.28 -5.68 -6.09
CA THR A 16 -18.70 -6.80 -5.27
C THR A 16 -17.70 -7.09 -4.15
N VAL A 17 -16.41 -7.10 -4.47
CA VAL A 17 -15.34 -7.32 -3.48
C VAL A 17 -15.34 -6.21 -2.43
N VAL A 18 -15.42 -4.95 -2.83
CA VAL A 18 -15.48 -3.81 -1.93
C VAL A 18 -16.67 -3.93 -0.98
N ALA A 19 -17.85 -4.24 -1.52
CA ALA A 19 -19.06 -4.40 -0.70
C ALA A 19 -18.90 -5.52 0.33
N ASN A 20 -18.30 -6.66 -0.07
CA ASN A 20 -18.06 -7.78 0.83
C ASN A 20 -17.02 -7.45 1.92
N LEU A 21 -15.99 -6.70 1.58
CA LEU A 21 -14.99 -6.26 2.56
C LEU A 21 -15.57 -5.26 3.55
N GLU A 22 -16.40 -4.33 3.09
CA GLU A 22 -17.07 -3.36 3.96
C GLU A 22 -18.01 -4.06 4.97
N LYS A 23 -18.68 -5.13 4.56
CA LYS A 23 -19.51 -5.95 5.47
C LYS A 23 -18.68 -6.57 6.60
N ARG A 24 -17.38 -6.76 6.40
CA ARG A 24 -16.44 -7.29 7.38
C ARG A 24 -15.66 -6.20 8.11
N HIS A 25 -16.14 -4.97 8.07
CA HIS A 25 -15.55 -3.80 8.74
C HIS A 25 -14.19 -3.37 8.18
N PHE A 26 -13.89 -3.69 6.91
CA PHE A 26 -12.75 -3.12 6.20
C PHE A 26 -13.17 -1.85 5.48
N GLU A 27 -12.30 -0.86 5.45
CA GLU A 27 -12.39 0.23 4.49
C GLU A 27 -11.77 -0.24 3.18
N ALA A 28 -12.56 -0.28 2.12
CA ALA A 28 -12.11 -0.81 0.83
C ALA A 28 -12.32 0.21 -0.28
N TYR A 29 -11.32 0.32 -1.15
CA TYR A 29 -11.31 1.26 -2.27
C TYR A 29 -10.87 0.54 -3.53
N TYR A 30 -11.54 0.80 -4.64
CA TYR A 30 -11.13 0.32 -5.96
C TYR A 30 -10.45 1.45 -6.72
N CYS A 31 -9.22 1.21 -7.14
CA CYS A 31 -8.46 2.15 -7.96
C CYS A 31 -8.14 1.48 -9.31
N PRO A 32 -8.71 1.97 -10.42
CA PRO A 32 -8.54 1.34 -11.74
C PRO A 32 -7.10 1.33 -12.25
N THR A 33 -6.26 2.25 -11.80
CA THR A 33 -4.87 2.35 -12.23
C THR A 33 -3.92 2.36 -11.04
N THR A 34 -2.65 1.99 -11.27
CA THR A 34 -1.62 2.07 -10.22
C THR A 34 -1.37 3.50 -9.77
N ALA A 35 -1.47 4.47 -10.67
CA ALA A 35 -1.32 5.89 -10.33
C ALA A 35 -2.41 6.35 -9.36
N GLU A 36 -3.66 5.96 -9.59
CA GLU A 36 -4.78 6.27 -8.69
C GLU A 36 -4.63 5.56 -7.34
N ALA A 37 -4.17 4.31 -7.35
CA ALA A 37 -3.92 3.55 -6.13
C ALA A 37 -2.81 4.20 -5.29
N LEU A 38 -1.74 4.66 -5.93
CA LEU A 38 -0.65 5.38 -5.26
C LEU A 38 -1.17 6.67 -4.61
N GLN A 39 -1.92 7.45 -5.35
CA GLN A 39 -2.49 8.71 -4.85
C GLN A 39 -3.45 8.45 -3.69
N LYS A 40 -4.29 7.43 -3.79
CA LYS A 40 -5.22 7.06 -2.72
C LYS A 40 -4.50 6.62 -1.45
N ALA A 41 -3.45 5.82 -1.58
CA ALA A 41 -2.63 5.41 -0.45
C ALA A 41 -2.00 6.61 0.26
N LEU A 42 -1.48 7.58 -0.50
CA LEU A 42 -0.90 8.79 0.07
C LEU A 42 -1.94 9.70 0.74
N GLU A 43 -3.18 9.70 0.25
CA GLU A 43 -4.28 10.42 0.91
C GLU A 43 -4.65 9.79 2.26
N LEU A 44 -4.61 8.47 2.35
CA LEU A 44 -4.99 7.72 3.55
C LEU A 44 -3.93 7.76 4.65
N ILE A 45 -2.68 8.05 4.31
CA ILE A 45 -1.57 8.07 5.25
C ILE A 45 -1.15 9.52 5.50
N PRO A 46 -1.52 10.11 6.66
CA PRO A 46 -1.15 11.50 6.96
C PRO A 46 0.36 11.69 7.07
N GLU A 47 0.85 12.82 6.60
CA GLU A 47 2.26 13.18 6.77
C GLU A 47 2.61 13.30 8.26
N GLY A 48 3.84 12.95 8.59
CA GLY A 48 4.31 12.90 9.97
C GLY A 48 4.08 11.56 10.66
N SER A 49 3.32 10.64 10.03
CA SER A 49 3.10 9.29 10.55
C SER A 49 4.34 8.42 10.39
N SER A 50 4.46 7.39 11.24
CA SER A 50 5.45 6.34 11.03
C SER A 50 4.89 5.29 10.08
N VAL A 51 5.68 4.87 9.11
CA VAL A 51 5.28 3.95 8.05
C VAL A 51 6.30 2.83 7.92
N GLY A 52 5.84 1.60 7.89
CA GLY A 52 6.66 0.44 7.61
C GLY A 52 6.00 -0.44 6.56
N TRP A 53 6.77 -1.37 5.99
CA TRP A 53 6.24 -2.32 5.00
C TRP A 53 6.95 -3.66 5.04
N GLY A 54 6.26 -4.65 4.47
CA GLY A 54 6.80 -5.98 4.29
C GLY A 54 7.51 -6.16 2.95
N GLY A 55 7.47 -7.36 2.41
CA GLY A 55 8.19 -7.73 1.19
C GLY A 55 7.39 -7.59 -0.10
N SER A 56 6.35 -6.77 -0.16
CA SER A 56 5.51 -6.65 -1.36
C SER A 56 6.24 -6.01 -2.53
N VAL A 57 6.35 -6.73 -3.63
CA VAL A 57 6.90 -6.22 -4.89
C VAL A 57 5.95 -5.20 -5.51
N THR A 58 4.65 -5.42 -5.39
CA THR A 58 3.63 -4.56 -5.99
C THR A 58 3.72 -3.12 -5.49
N ILE A 59 3.87 -2.89 -4.19
CA ILE A 59 3.97 -1.53 -3.65
C ILE A 59 5.24 -0.82 -4.10
N ARG A 60 6.32 -1.57 -4.34
CA ARG A 60 7.57 -1.01 -4.89
C ARG A 60 7.42 -0.64 -6.35
N GLU A 61 6.82 -1.51 -7.15
CA GLU A 61 6.63 -1.27 -8.59
C GLU A 61 5.70 -0.09 -8.87
N MET A 62 4.68 0.11 -8.03
CA MET A 62 3.80 1.26 -8.19
C MET A 62 4.43 2.58 -7.71
N GLY A 63 5.59 2.53 -7.08
CA GLY A 63 6.31 3.72 -6.62
C GLY A 63 5.89 4.23 -5.24
N LEU A 64 5.11 3.47 -4.48
CA LEU A 64 4.63 3.89 -3.17
C LEU A 64 5.78 4.05 -2.16
N THR A 65 6.70 3.10 -2.11
CA THR A 65 7.83 3.16 -1.19
C THR A 65 8.72 4.38 -1.47
N LYS A 66 8.97 4.66 -2.74
CA LYS A 66 9.72 5.84 -3.16
C LYS A 66 9.01 7.14 -2.78
N ALA A 67 7.71 7.22 -3.03
CA ALA A 67 6.91 8.39 -2.70
C ALA A 67 6.90 8.68 -1.19
N ILE A 68 6.84 7.63 -0.37
CA ILE A 68 6.88 7.77 1.09
C ILE A 68 8.24 8.29 1.55
N HIS A 69 9.35 7.83 0.95
CA HIS A 69 10.68 8.35 1.27
C HIS A 69 10.85 9.83 0.88
N GLU A 70 10.18 10.27 -0.18
CA GLU A 70 10.24 11.66 -0.66
C GLU A 70 9.39 12.62 0.14
N LYS A 71 8.45 12.11 0.93
CA LYS A 71 7.53 12.91 1.74
C LYS A 71 7.93 12.92 3.22
N ASN A 72 7.21 13.71 4.01
CA ASN A 72 7.52 13.89 5.44
C ASN A 72 6.92 12.78 6.30
N TYR A 73 7.50 11.57 6.22
CA TYR A 73 7.14 10.42 7.04
C TYR A 73 8.34 9.90 7.82
N THR A 74 8.06 9.26 8.95
CA THR A 74 9.06 8.46 9.65
C THR A 74 9.02 7.05 9.05
N VAL A 75 10.03 6.71 8.26
CA VAL A 75 10.07 5.47 7.48
C VAL A 75 10.90 4.40 8.18
N ILE A 76 10.32 3.22 8.36
CA ILE A 76 11.03 2.02 8.80
C ILE A 76 11.15 1.10 7.59
N ASP A 77 12.27 1.18 6.89
CA ASP A 77 12.51 0.46 5.64
C ASP A 77 13.44 -0.74 5.86
N ARG A 78 12.86 -1.93 5.87
CA ARG A 78 13.62 -3.18 6.00
C ARG A 78 14.57 -3.43 4.81
N ASP A 79 14.30 -2.82 3.66
CA ASP A 79 15.13 -2.99 2.47
C ASP A 79 16.50 -2.33 2.62
N LEU A 80 16.65 -1.41 3.56
CA LEU A 80 17.90 -0.76 3.89
C LEU A 80 18.76 -1.54 4.87
N ALA A 81 18.28 -2.68 5.37
CA ALA A 81 19.04 -3.54 6.26
C ALA A 81 20.25 -4.14 5.57
N LYS A 82 21.40 -4.14 6.28
CA LYS A 82 22.68 -4.63 5.75
C LYS A 82 23.01 -6.03 6.23
N SER A 83 22.22 -6.59 7.14
CA SER A 83 22.42 -7.93 7.70
C SER A 83 21.08 -8.58 8.00
N PRO A 84 21.02 -9.94 8.14
CA PRO A 84 19.81 -10.62 8.58
C PRO A 84 19.33 -10.16 9.97
N GLU A 85 20.25 -9.78 10.85
CA GLU A 85 19.92 -9.30 12.19
C GLU A 85 19.25 -7.93 12.12
N GLU A 86 19.75 -7.02 11.30
CA GLU A 86 19.14 -5.72 11.07
C GLU A 86 17.76 -5.87 10.41
N THR A 87 17.63 -6.81 9.46
CA THR A 87 16.35 -7.11 8.83
C THR A 87 15.31 -7.53 9.86
N ALA A 88 15.65 -8.44 10.76
CA ALA A 88 14.76 -8.92 11.81
C ALA A 88 14.35 -7.79 12.76
N GLU A 89 15.29 -6.91 13.11
CA GLU A 89 15.01 -5.77 13.98
C GLU A 89 14.08 -4.76 13.31
N LEU A 90 14.33 -4.42 12.04
CA LEU A 90 13.48 -3.51 11.27
C LEU A 90 12.08 -4.09 11.05
N GLN A 91 11.97 -5.40 10.81
CA GLN A 91 10.68 -6.06 10.70
C GLN A 91 9.87 -5.96 11.99
N ARG A 92 10.51 -6.10 13.15
CA ARG A 92 9.85 -5.90 14.44
C ARG A 92 9.39 -4.46 14.63
N LYS A 93 10.22 -3.49 14.26
CA LYS A 93 9.88 -2.07 14.33
C LYS A 93 8.71 -1.73 13.41
N CYS A 94 8.63 -2.35 12.23
CA CYS A 94 7.51 -2.15 11.30
C CYS A 94 6.16 -2.48 11.93
N LEU A 95 6.10 -3.47 12.81
CA LEU A 95 4.85 -3.86 13.48
C LEU A 95 4.35 -2.82 14.49
N THR A 96 5.20 -1.88 14.88
CA THR A 96 4.84 -0.81 15.83
C THR A 96 4.61 0.53 15.15
N THR A 97 4.66 0.60 13.82
CA THR A 97 4.39 1.82 13.08
C THR A 97 2.91 2.16 13.08
N ASP A 98 2.59 3.44 12.83
CA ASP A 98 1.21 3.89 12.70
C ASP A 98 0.51 3.24 11.50
N TYR A 99 1.27 3.06 10.42
CA TYR A 99 0.77 2.43 9.18
C TYR A 99 1.74 1.35 8.72
N PHE A 100 1.22 0.18 8.48
CA PHE A 100 1.96 -0.94 7.89
C PHE A 100 1.35 -1.30 6.53
N ILE A 101 2.20 -1.32 5.51
CA ILE A 101 1.77 -1.57 4.14
C ILE A 101 2.14 -2.97 3.70
#